data_15284be9db582efd14ec34c025042a80
#
_entry.id   15284be9db582efd14ec34c025042a80
#
_cell.length_a   1.000
_cell.length_b   1.000
_cell.length_c   1.000
_cell.angle_alpha   90.00
_cell.angle_beta   90.00
_cell.angle_gamma   90.00
#
_symmetry.space_group_name_H-M   'P 1'
#
loop_
_entity.id
_entity.type
_entity.pdbx_description
1 polymer ?
#
loop_
_entity_poly.entity_id
_entity_poly.type
_entity_poly.pdbx_seq_one_letter_code
_entity_poly.pdbx_strand_id
1 'polypeptide(L)'
;MRGSAGWLLGVGPYAMLVGLCLVLYLPGIAAIPPLDRDEARFAQATRQMLETGDFLDIRFQDEARNKKPAGIHWLQAISVSAFSSPEATAIWPYRLPSLLGGMAAVLLTLALGTALFGEASDPRRIAAIAAVLLASALGVVAEAHIAKTDAALLAAVVAGQGALGLAYVRARAGRAVSGWIAIMFWTAELAAIFLKGPPGPALVIATAASLSIADGEWRWLRGLYPVAGVIALVVALMPWLIAIERATDGGFLAGALGQDLLMKLIGAQESHGAPPFSYLLLALASFWPGSLLLVPAIVRGWRRLEVPAERFLLAWLVPAWVLLELVPTKLPHYVLPLFPALALLAAAALADGVRPPPASWAGRLDVLVRVLWAVVGLGLAVLLIGLPLRFGGRIAIAGILGAVLLLALAGALLRYRPGPGITTGLIAALSFAFAVPAALGVLPGLDRLWLSRAAATLVAKHPPAAGALLVAVGYSEPSLVFLLGTDLQLVTPRGAAAALAGGGEALVSNREDAMFRQALGARGLAVQPVGQVPGLDYSNGQRMVLTLYDVAPN
;
A
#
# COMPACT_ATOMS: atom_id res chain seq x y z
N MET A 1 18.73 -36.62 21.48
CA MET A 1 17.57 -35.88 20.95
C MET A 1 17.85 -34.36 20.84
N ARG A 2 19.00 -33.95 20.25
CA ARG A 2 19.35 -32.51 20.05
C ARG A 2 19.36 -32.07 18.57
N GLY A 3 19.02 -32.96 17.63
CA GLY A 3 19.14 -32.69 16.19
C GLY A 3 17.92 -32.10 15.51
N SER A 4 16.69 -32.29 16.03
CA SER A 4 15.45 -31.77 15.42
C SER A 4 15.08 -30.36 15.86
N ALA A 5 15.54 -29.91 17.03
CA ALA A 5 15.28 -28.56 17.53
C ALA A 5 16.10 -27.46 16.83
N GLY A 6 17.29 -27.79 16.32
CA GLY A 6 18.18 -26.86 15.63
C GLY A 6 17.65 -26.41 14.25
N TRP A 7 16.97 -27.31 13.55
CA TRP A 7 16.37 -27.00 12.23
C TRP A 7 15.17 -26.07 12.34
N LEU A 8 14.33 -26.26 13.35
CA LEU A 8 13.20 -25.37 13.66
C LEU A 8 13.65 -23.95 14.09
N LEU A 9 14.87 -23.81 14.61
CA LEU A 9 15.45 -22.52 15.03
C LEU A 9 16.04 -21.70 13.87
N GLY A 10 16.30 -22.30 12.69
CA GLY A 10 16.85 -21.62 11.51
C GLY A 10 15.77 -21.22 10.49
N VAL A 11 15.08 -22.19 9.94
CA VAL A 11 14.11 -22.01 8.81
C VAL A 11 12.66 -21.90 9.30
N GLY A 12 12.32 -22.53 10.43
CA GLY A 12 10.96 -22.62 10.94
C GLY A 12 10.24 -21.26 11.09
N PRO A 13 10.84 -20.24 11.75
CA PRO A 13 10.19 -18.93 11.88
C PRO A 13 9.94 -18.25 10.55
N TYR A 14 10.86 -18.36 9.58
CA TYR A 14 10.65 -17.81 8.24
C TYR A 14 9.51 -18.50 7.50
N ALA A 15 9.47 -19.84 7.54
CA ALA A 15 8.40 -20.62 6.91
C ALA A 15 7.03 -20.30 7.53
N MET A 16 6.96 -20.15 8.85
CA MET A 16 5.73 -19.75 9.56
C MET A 16 5.28 -18.35 9.13
N LEU A 17 6.19 -17.39 9.00
CA LEU A 17 5.87 -16.03 8.56
C LEU A 17 5.45 -15.99 7.09
N VAL A 18 6.10 -16.76 6.22
CA VAL A 18 5.65 -16.93 4.83
C VAL A 18 4.23 -17.48 4.81
N GLY A 19 3.94 -18.53 5.58
CA GLY A 19 2.58 -19.09 5.71
C GLY A 19 1.58 -18.06 6.21
N LEU A 20 1.92 -17.26 7.23
CA LEU A 20 1.06 -16.20 7.74
C LEU A 20 0.80 -15.13 6.67
N CYS A 21 1.84 -14.66 5.97
CA CYS A 21 1.69 -13.69 4.88
C CYS A 21 0.81 -14.24 3.76
N LEU A 22 1.01 -15.50 3.34
CA LEU A 22 0.18 -16.12 2.32
C LEU A 22 -1.29 -16.21 2.77
N VAL A 23 -1.54 -16.59 4.01
CA VAL A 23 -2.90 -16.66 4.56
C VAL A 23 -3.58 -15.28 4.63
N LEU A 24 -2.81 -14.22 4.90
CA LEU A 24 -3.37 -12.86 5.03
C LEU A 24 -3.40 -12.08 3.70
N TYR A 25 -2.46 -12.32 2.77
CA TYR A 25 -2.26 -11.46 1.59
C TYR A 25 -2.73 -12.11 0.28
N LEU A 26 -2.83 -13.45 0.23
CA LEU A 26 -3.26 -14.14 -1.00
C LEU A 26 -4.78 -14.17 -1.19
N PRO A 27 -5.62 -14.33 -0.11
CA PRO A 27 -7.08 -14.33 -0.27
C PRO A 27 -7.56 -13.04 -0.91
N GLY A 28 -8.39 -13.16 -1.96
CA GLY A 28 -8.96 -11.99 -2.65
C GLY A 28 -8.08 -11.32 -3.70
N ILE A 29 -6.79 -11.69 -3.83
CA ILE A 29 -5.86 -11.04 -4.77
C ILE A 29 -6.37 -11.04 -6.21
N ALA A 30 -7.08 -12.09 -6.63
CA ALA A 30 -7.70 -12.22 -7.95
C ALA A 30 -9.20 -11.86 -7.93
N ALA A 31 -9.88 -12.01 -6.78
CA ALA A 31 -11.33 -11.86 -6.69
C ALA A 31 -11.79 -10.41 -6.48
N ILE A 32 -10.99 -9.59 -5.80
CA ILE A 32 -11.27 -8.15 -5.61
C ILE A 32 -11.02 -7.45 -6.94
N PRO A 33 -12.03 -6.74 -7.51
CA PRO A 33 -11.86 -6.00 -8.75
C PRO A 33 -10.75 -4.93 -8.67
N PRO A 34 -10.24 -4.42 -9.80
CA PRO A 34 -9.32 -3.29 -9.82
C PRO A 34 -9.92 -2.09 -9.08
N LEU A 35 -9.16 -1.52 -8.16
CA LEU A 35 -9.55 -0.31 -7.43
C LEU A 35 -9.32 0.91 -8.32
N ASP A 36 -10.27 1.85 -8.27
CA ASP A 36 -10.15 3.10 -9.01
C ASP A 36 -9.04 4.00 -8.49
N ARG A 37 -8.74 5.03 -9.27
CA ARG A 37 -7.65 5.97 -9.07
C ARG A 37 -6.28 5.30 -9.18
N ASP A 38 -5.56 5.12 -8.07
CA ASP A 38 -4.14 4.73 -8.12
C ASP A 38 -3.91 3.32 -8.68
N GLU A 39 -4.58 2.29 -8.15
CA GLU A 39 -4.29 0.90 -8.56
C GLU A 39 -4.51 0.69 -10.06
N ALA A 40 -5.70 1.05 -10.54
CA ALA A 40 -6.05 0.86 -11.94
C ALA A 40 -5.17 1.70 -12.88
N ARG A 41 -4.75 2.90 -12.44
CA ARG A 41 -3.81 3.74 -13.20
C ARG A 41 -2.41 3.11 -13.29
N PHE A 42 -1.91 2.52 -12.19
CA PHE A 42 -0.62 1.83 -12.23
C PHE A 42 -0.69 0.59 -13.12
N ALA A 43 -1.74 -0.23 -12.97
CA ALA A 43 -1.93 -1.43 -13.77
C ALA A 43 -2.08 -1.11 -15.25
N GLN A 44 -2.91 -0.12 -15.61
CA GLN A 44 -3.11 0.31 -17.00
C GLN A 44 -1.83 0.88 -17.61
N ALA A 45 -1.08 1.70 -16.89
CA ALA A 45 0.18 2.24 -17.38
C ALA A 45 1.22 1.12 -17.62
N THR A 46 1.27 0.11 -16.75
CA THR A 46 2.13 -1.07 -16.97
C THR A 46 1.64 -1.92 -18.15
N ARG A 47 0.33 -2.09 -18.30
CA ARG A 47 -0.26 -2.76 -19.47
C ARG A 47 0.17 -2.08 -20.76
N GLN A 48 0.01 -0.78 -20.83
CA GLN A 48 0.39 0.02 -22.02
C GLN A 48 1.89 -0.01 -22.29
N MET A 49 2.73 -0.01 -21.24
CA MET A 49 4.17 -0.23 -21.36
C MET A 49 4.51 -1.56 -22.04
N LEU A 50 3.76 -2.63 -21.72
CA LEU A 50 3.92 -3.95 -22.35
C LEU A 50 3.35 -3.98 -23.78
N GLU A 51 2.23 -3.31 -24.04
CA GLU A 51 1.60 -3.22 -25.36
C GLU A 51 2.49 -2.46 -26.37
N THR A 52 3.14 -1.39 -25.92
CA THR A 52 3.97 -0.51 -26.78
C THR A 52 5.44 -0.93 -26.83
N GLY A 53 5.92 -1.70 -25.83
CA GLY A 53 7.34 -1.99 -25.65
C GLY A 53 8.16 -0.80 -25.14
N ASP A 54 7.54 0.32 -24.77
CA ASP A 54 8.21 1.46 -24.17
C ASP A 54 8.25 1.33 -22.64
N PHE A 55 9.44 1.01 -22.09
CA PHE A 55 9.66 0.84 -20.66
C PHE A 55 10.20 2.11 -19.96
N LEU A 56 10.23 3.24 -20.66
CA LEU A 56 10.70 4.52 -20.15
C LEU A 56 9.57 5.52 -19.97
N ASP A 57 8.85 5.88 -21.05
CA ASP A 57 7.76 6.85 -20.99
C ASP A 57 6.47 6.19 -20.43
N ILE A 58 6.16 6.54 -19.18
CA ILE A 58 4.98 6.00 -18.49
C ILE A 58 3.76 6.79 -18.93
N ARG A 59 2.81 6.13 -19.57
CA ARG A 59 1.60 6.75 -20.10
C ARG A 59 0.33 6.08 -19.54
N PHE A 60 -0.71 6.86 -19.50
CA PHE A 60 -2.08 6.38 -19.29
C PHE A 60 -2.91 6.89 -20.48
N GLN A 61 -3.22 6.02 -21.43
CA GLN A 61 -3.69 6.39 -22.75
C GLN A 61 -2.72 7.42 -23.40
N ASP A 62 -3.22 8.57 -23.82
CA ASP A 62 -2.41 9.62 -24.45
C ASP A 62 -1.72 10.56 -23.45
N GLU A 63 -2.04 10.43 -22.13
CA GLU A 63 -1.48 11.31 -21.11
C GLU A 63 -0.16 10.78 -20.55
N ALA A 64 0.88 11.59 -20.58
CA ALA A 64 2.14 11.29 -19.90
C ALA A 64 1.99 11.30 -18.37
N ARG A 65 2.60 10.30 -17.69
CA ARG A 65 2.58 10.17 -16.24
C ARG A 65 3.94 10.37 -15.59
N ASN A 66 4.59 11.47 -15.90
CA ASN A 66 5.94 11.82 -15.46
C ASN A 66 6.01 12.25 -13.97
N LYS A 67 5.24 11.59 -13.08
CA LYS A 67 5.15 11.94 -11.65
C LYS A 67 5.96 11.02 -10.74
N LYS A 68 6.27 9.81 -11.19
CA LYS A 68 6.94 8.78 -10.36
C LYS A 68 7.91 7.97 -11.21
N PRO A 69 8.98 7.41 -10.57
CA PRO A 69 9.93 6.52 -11.27
C PRO A 69 9.26 5.21 -11.72
N ALA A 70 9.88 4.55 -12.70
CA ALA A 70 9.32 3.37 -13.38
C ALA A 70 9.46 2.05 -12.61
N GLY A 71 10.15 2.00 -11.47
CA GLY A 71 10.51 0.75 -10.79
C GLY A 71 9.35 -0.19 -10.49
N ILE A 72 8.20 0.33 -10.05
CA ILE A 72 7.04 -0.53 -9.79
C ILE A 72 6.45 -1.08 -11.10
N HIS A 73 6.44 -0.28 -12.17
CA HIS A 73 5.95 -0.73 -13.48
C HIS A 73 6.81 -1.84 -14.06
N TRP A 74 8.15 -1.77 -13.88
CA TRP A 74 9.05 -2.85 -14.29
C TRP A 74 8.80 -4.14 -13.51
N LEU A 75 8.58 -4.06 -12.19
CA LEU A 75 8.24 -5.24 -11.38
C LEU A 75 6.89 -5.85 -11.79
N GLN A 76 5.90 -5.01 -12.06
CA GLN A 76 4.60 -5.44 -12.57
C GLN A 76 4.72 -6.03 -13.97
N ALA A 77 5.49 -5.42 -14.87
CA ALA A 77 5.72 -5.93 -16.24
C ALA A 77 6.36 -7.32 -16.23
N ILE A 78 7.39 -7.54 -15.38
CA ILE A 78 7.99 -8.86 -15.17
C ILE A 78 6.94 -9.86 -14.71
N SER A 79 6.12 -9.49 -13.72
CA SER A 79 5.07 -10.36 -13.19
C SER A 79 4.00 -10.69 -14.23
N VAL A 80 3.52 -9.70 -14.98
CA VAL A 80 2.51 -9.90 -16.04
C VAL A 80 3.07 -10.78 -17.15
N SER A 81 4.29 -10.51 -17.62
CA SER A 81 4.93 -11.32 -18.66
C SER A 81 5.17 -12.77 -18.24
N ALA A 82 5.38 -13.03 -16.93
CA ALA A 82 5.59 -14.37 -16.41
C ALA A 82 4.29 -15.18 -16.22
N PHE A 83 3.18 -14.52 -15.90
CA PHE A 83 1.98 -15.20 -15.41
C PHE A 83 0.70 -14.86 -16.18
N SER A 84 0.75 -13.93 -17.14
CA SER A 84 -0.42 -13.43 -17.87
C SER A 84 -0.02 -12.88 -19.24
N SER A 85 -0.89 -12.07 -19.83
CA SER A 85 -0.59 -11.28 -21.03
C SER A 85 -1.12 -9.85 -20.89
N PRO A 86 -0.64 -8.89 -21.69
CA PRO A 86 -1.13 -7.50 -21.64
C PRO A 86 -2.62 -7.37 -21.96
N GLU A 87 -3.16 -8.23 -22.81
CA GLU A 87 -4.57 -8.22 -23.22
C GLU A 87 -5.50 -8.72 -22.10
N ALA A 88 -4.98 -9.48 -21.14
CA ALA A 88 -5.76 -10.02 -20.04
C ALA A 88 -6.17 -8.92 -19.06
N THR A 89 -7.44 -8.94 -18.65
CA THR A 89 -8.02 -8.00 -17.67
C THR A 89 -7.84 -8.45 -16.21
N ALA A 90 -7.04 -9.50 -15.97
CA ALA A 90 -6.75 -10.02 -14.64
C ALA A 90 -5.82 -9.07 -13.87
N ILE A 91 -6.27 -8.55 -12.75
CA ILE A 91 -5.49 -7.60 -11.92
C ILE A 91 -4.41 -8.27 -11.07
N TRP A 92 -4.57 -9.57 -10.71
CA TRP A 92 -3.70 -10.24 -9.74
C TRP A 92 -2.21 -10.29 -10.12
N PRO A 93 -1.79 -10.41 -11.42
CA PRO A 93 -0.37 -10.37 -11.73
C PRO A 93 0.27 -9.01 -11.43
N TYR A 94 -0.49 -7.93 -11.55
CA TYR A 94 -0.03 -6.57 -11.20
C TYR A 94 0.10 -6.38 -9.67
N ARG A 95 -0.63 -7.18 -8.86
CA ARG A 95 -0.59 -7.16 -7.38
C ARG A 95 0.57 -7.96 -6.79
N LEU A 96 1.14 -8.93 -7.53
CA LEU A 96 2.21 -9.79 -7.03
C LEU A 96 3.43 -9.03 -6.49
N PRO A 97 3.94 -7.95 -7.12
CA PRO A 97 5.03 -7.17 -6.57
C PRO A 97 4.71 -6.57 -5.19
N SER A 98 3.45 -6.15 -4.97
CA SER A 98 3.00 -5.63 -3.68
C SER A 98 2.92 -6.73 -2.62
N LEU A 99 2.36 -7.89 -2.94
CA LEU A 99 2.31 -9.05 -2.05
C LEU A 99 3.71 -9.48 -1.63
N LEU A 100 4.62 -9.63 -2.61
CA LEU A 100 6.01 -10.03 -2.36
C LEU A 100 6.78 -8.96 -1.58
N GLY A 101 6.52 -7.68 -1.85
CA GLY A 101 7.09 -6.56 -1.11
C GLY A 101 6.68 -6.56 0.35
N GLY A 102 5.36 -6.71 0.65
CA GLY A 102 4.86 -6.84 2.00
C GLY A 102 5.46 -8.04 2.74
N MET A 103 5.53 -9.21 2.10
CA MET A 103 6.15 -10.40 2.66
C MET A 103 7.65 -10.19 2.91
N ALA A 104 8.38 -9.60 1.98
CA ALA A 104 9.80 -9.29 2.14
C ALA A 104 10.05 -8.34 3.32
N ALA A 105 9.22 -7.31 3.50
CA ALA A 105 9.30 -6.40 4.64
C ALA A 105 9.15 -7.14 5.98
N VAL A 106 8.24 -8.11 6.07
CA VAL A 106 8.03 -8.95 7.25
C VAL A 106 9.25 -9.83 7.53
N LEU A 107 9.78 -10.51 6.52
CA LEU A 107 10.95 -11.39 6.67
C LEU A 107 12.22 -10.59 7.00
N LEU A 108 12.40 -9.42 6.39
CA LEU A 108 13.49 -8.49 6.71
C LEU A 108 13.36 -7.97 8.15
N THR A 109 12.15 -7.69 8.63
CA THR A 109 11.92 -7.26 10.03
C THR A 109 12.35 -8.35 11.01
N LEU A 110 12.10 -9.64 10.72
CA LEU A 110 12.62 -10.76 11.53
C LEU A 110 14.16 -10.79 11.54
N ALA A 111 14.79 -10.75 10.35
CA ALA A 111 16.23 -10.85 10.20
C ALA A 111 16.97 -9.70 10.88
N LEU A 112 16.58 -8.47 10.52
CA LEU A 112 17.22 -7.26 11.02
C LEU A 112 16.88 -6.97 12.48
N GLY A 113 15.66 -7.25 12.91
CA GLY A 113 15.26 -7.13 14.32
C GLY A 113 16.06 -8.08 15.21
N THR A 114 16.30 -9.32 14.76
CA THR A 114 17.17 -10.28 15.48
C THR A 114 18.59 -9.72 15.64
N ALA A 115 19.12 -9.08 14.61
CA ALA A 115 20.47 -8.51 14.64
C ALA A 115 20.54 -7.20 15.45
N LEU A 116 19.53 -6.34 15.38
CA LEU A 116 19.44 -5.09 16.14
C LEU A 116 19.36 -5.34 17.65
N PHE A 117 18.57 -6.32 18.07
CA PHE A 117 18.41 -6.71 19.47
C PHE A 117 19.41 -7.78 19.93
N GLY A 118 20.53 -7.96 19.21
CA GLY A 118 21.49 -9.05 19.45
C GLY A 118 22.02 -9.15 20.89
N GLU A 119 21.98 -8.07 21.68
CA GLU A 119 22.36 -8.03 23.09
C GLU A 119 21.19 -8.25 24.07
N ALA A 120 19.97 -8.39 23.57
CA ALA A 120 18.81 -8.71 24.41
C ALA A 120 18.82 -10.18 24.83
N SER A 121 18.10 -10.52 25.88
CA SER A 121 18.00 -11.90 26.41
C SER A 121 17.41 -12.90 25.40
N ASP A 122 16.46 -12.44 24.57
CA ASP A 122 15.84 -13.25 23.53
C ASP A 122 15.53 -12.41 22.27
N PRO A 123 16.56 -12.08 21.46
CA PRO A 123 16.41 -11.21 20.30
C PRO A 123 15.52 -11.84 19.21
N ARG A 124 15.54 -13.16 19.05
CA ARG A 124 14.72 -13.87 18.06
C ARG A 124 13.24 -13.78 18.38
N ARG A 125 12.88 -13.90 19.65
CA ARG A 125 11.50 -13.77 20.10
C ARG A 125 10.97 -12.37 19.86
N ILE A 126 11.73 -11.32 20.20
CA ILE A 126 11.36 -9.93 19.94
C ILE A 126 11.12 -9.73 18.44
N ALA A 127 12.06 -10.16 17.60
CA ALA A 127 11.97 -10.02 16.17
C ALA A 127 10.81 -10.82 15.56
N ALA A 128 10.54 -12.04 16.03
CA ALA A 128 9.41 -12.85 15.58
C ALA A 128 8.06 -12.21 15.94
N ILE A 129 7.91 -11.71 17.16
CA ILE A 129 6.71 -10.95 17.57
C ILE A 129 6.55 -9.73 16.65
N ALA A 130 7.61 -8.94 16.42
CA ALA A 130 7.57 -7.76 15.56
C ALA A 130 7.15 -8.11 14.13
N ALA A 131 7.69 -9.18 13.57
CA ALA A 131 7.33 -9.65 12.23
C ALA A 131 5.86 -10.06 12.14
N VAL A 132 5.31 -10.75 13.16
CA VAL A 132 3.87 -11.07 13.22
C VAL A 132 3.02 -9.82 13.36
N LEU A 133 3.41 -8.84 14.21
CA LEU A 133 2.70 -7.56 14.34
C LEU A 133 2.65 -6.81 13.01
N LEU A 134 3.78 -6.77 12.29
CA LEU A 134 3.86 -6.12 10.98
C LEU A 134 3.01 -6.84 9.93
N ALA A 135 3.12 -8.18 9.86
CA ALA A 135 2.33 -8.99 8.93
C ALA A 135 0.82 -8.81 9.14
N SER A 136 0.42 -8.65 10.40
CA SER A 136 -0.99 -8.54 10.83
C SER A 136 -1.53 -7.11 10.78
N ALA A 137 -0.69 -6.09 10.56
CA ALA A 137 -1.12 -4.70 10.48
C ALA A 137 -2.03 -4.48 9.26
N LEU A 138 -3.26 -4.00 9.48
CA LEU A 138 -4.26 -3.86 8.40
C LEU A 138 -3.78 -2.97 7.25
N GLY A 139 -2.98 -1.94 7.53
CA GLY A 139 -2.37 -1.12 6.50
C GLY A 139 -1.42 -1.91 5.59
N VAL A 140 -0.63 -2.84 6.15
CA VAL A 140 0.26 -3.71 5.37
C VAL A 140 -0.54 -4.76 4.60
N VAL A 141 -1.56 -5.35 5.23
CA VAL A 141 -2.48 -6.28 4.56
C VAL A 141 -3.17 -5.61 3.37
N ALA A 142 -3.70 -4.41 3.55
CA ALA A 142 -4.37 -3.67 2.47
C ALA A 142 -3.41 -3.35 1.32
N GLU A 143 -2.21 -2.84 1.63
CA GLU A 143 -1.22 -2.47 0.60
C GLU A 143 -0.64 -3.68 -0.13
N ALA A 144 -0.60 -4.86 0.49
CA ALA A 144 -0.22 -6.11 -0.17
C ALA A 144 -1.25 -6.57 -1.23
N HIS A 145 -2.50 -6.09 -1.15
CA HIS A 145 -3.58 -6.39 -2.11
C HIS A 145 -3.72 -5.36 -3.22
N ILE A 146 -2.96 -4.27 -3.21
CA ILE A 146 -3.13 -3.15 -4.15
C ILE A 146 -1.91 -3.05 -5.06
N ALA A 147 -2.11 -3.02 -6.37
CA ALA A 147 -1.04 -2.96 -7.37
C ALA A 147 -0.43 -1.55 -7.45
N LYS A 148 0.37 -1.16 -6.42
CA LYS A 148 1.07 0.11 -6.36
C LYS A 148 2.42 0.02 -5.62
N THR A 149 3.09 1.13 -5.41
CA THR A 149 4.48 1.19 -4.94
C THR A 149 4.69 0.85 -3.46
N ASP A 150 3.68 1.04 -2.60
CA ASP A 150 3.88 1.23 -1.15
C ASP A 150 4.36 -0.01 -0.42
N ALA A 151 3.83 -1.19 -0.73
CA ALA A 151 4.28 -2.44 -0.12
C ALA A 151 5.70 -2.84 -0.57
N ALA A 152 6.06 -2.62 -1.84
CA ALA A 152 7.42 -2.84 -2.34
C ALA A 152 8.41 -1.84 -1.71
N LEU A 153 8.02 -0.56 -1.61
CA LEU A 153 8.80 0.46 -0.92
C LEU A 153 9.03 0.11 0.55
N LEU A 154 8.03 -0.45 1.23
CA LEU A 154 8.18 -0.88 2.62
C LEU A 154 9.35 -1.86 2.78
N ALA A 155 9.51 -2.83 1.87
CA ALA A 155 10.64 -3.75 1.90
C ALA A 155 11.99 -3.03 1.73
N ALA A 156 12.08 -2.10 0.77
CA ALA A 156 13.29 -1.30 0.55
C ALA A 156 13.62 -0.44 1.78
N VAL A 157 12.62 0.21 2.38
CA VAL A 157 12.81 1.00 3.61
C VAL A 157 13.26 0.14 4.78
N VAL A 158 12.68 -1.05 4.99
CA VAL A 158 13.14 -1.97 6.05
C VAL A 158 14.59 -2.38 5.83
N ALA A 159 14.98 -2.67 4.59
CA ALA A 159 16.37 -3.02 4.27
C ALA A 159 17.33 -1.84 4.53
N GLY A 160 17.01 -0.64 4.04
CA GLY A 160 17.83 0.57 4.20
C GLY A 160 17.95 1.01 5.67
N GLN A 161 16.82 1.17 6.35
CA GLN A 161 16.80 1.52 7.77
C GLN A 161 17.44 0.44 8.65
N GLY A 162 17.18 -0.84 8.34
CA GLY A 162 17.82 -1.94 9.05
C GLY A 162 19.34 -1.94 8.91
N ALA A 163 19.86 -1.68 7.69
CA ALA A 163 21.30 -1.54 7.46
C ALA A 163 21.88 -0.35 8.21
N LEU A 164 21.19 0.80 8.19
CA LEU A 164 21.56 2.00 8.94
C LEU A 164 21.62 1.71 10.45
N GLY A 165 20.57 1.03 10.99
CA GLY A 165 20.51 0.65 12.40
C GLY A 165 21.62 -0.32 12.82
N LEU A 166 21.91 -1.30 11.96
CA LEU A 166 23.04 -2.23 12.21
C LEU A 166 24.39 -1.50 12.20
N ALA A 167 24.58 -0.56 11.27
CA ALA A 167 25.80 0.27 11.25
C ALA A 167 25.93 1.08 12.54
N TYR A 168 24.84 1.73 12.97
CA TYR A 168 24.81 2.50 14.21
C TYR A 168 25.10 1.65 15.46
N VAL A 169 24.35 0.55 15.66
CA VAL A 169 24.52 -0.33 16.84
C VAL A 169 25.93 -0.92 16.89
N ARG A 170 26.48 -1.35 15.75
CA ARG A 170 27.86 -1.88 15.69
C ARG A 170 28.89 -0.81 16.03
N ALA A 171 28.74 0.40 15.48
CA ALA A 171 29.64 1.53 15.78
C ALA A 171 29.60 1.91 17.28
N ARG A 172 28.40 1.94 17.89
CA ARG A 172 28.24 2.20 19.33
C ARG A 172 28.86 1.11 20.20
N ALA A 173 28.91 -0.13 19.72
CA ALA A 173 29.59 -1.24 20.37
C ALA A 173 31.12 -1.31 20.06
N GLY A 174 31.68 -0.31 19.37
CA GLY A 174 33.09 -0.31 18.96
C GLY A 174 33.44 -1.38 17.91
N ARG A 175 32.45 -1.97 17.23
CA ARG A 175 32.62 -3.04 16.24
C ARG A 175 32.66 -2.45 14.82
N ALA A 176 33.53 -3.00 13.97
CA ALA A 176 33.59 -2.61 12.57
C ALA A 176 32.25 -2.88 11.86
N VAL A 177 31.83 -1.96 10.99
CA VAL A 177 30.69 -2.14 10.09
C VAL A 177 31.15 -2.98 8.90
N SER A 178 30.46 -4.10 8.66
CA SER A 178 30.76 -4.96 7.50
C SER A 178 30.43 -4.24 6.20
N GLY A 179 31.28 -4.39 5.16
CA GLY A 179 31.01 -3.85 3.82
C GLY A 179 29.67 -4.32 3.23
N TRP A 180 29.22 -5.53 3.61
CA TRP A 180 27.91 -6.04 3.19
C TRP A 180 26.74 -5.18 3.72
N ILE A 181 26.85 -4.62 4.94
CA ILE A 181 25.84 -3.69 5.48
C ILE A 181 25.76 -2.43 4.62
N ALA A 182 26.91 -1.91 4.18
CA ALA A 182 26.93 -0.76 3.28
C ALA A 182 26.34 -1.07 1.90
N ILE A 183 26.66 -2.24 1.34
CA ILE A 183 26.06 -2.69 0.06
C ILE A 183 24.53 -2.80 0.21
N MET A 184 24.03 -3.46 1.26
CA MET A 184 22.61 -3.59 1.54
C MET A 184 21.94 -2.22 1.66
N PHE A 185 22.58 -1.29 2.38
CA PHE A 185 22.09 0.08 2.56
C PHE A 185 21.91 0.79 1.21
N TRP A 186 22.97 0.88 0.41
CA TRP A 186 22.93 1.63 -0.86
C TRP A 186 22.05 0.97 -1.93
N THR A 187 21.98 -0.36 -1.94
CA THR A 187 21.07 -1.10 -2.82
C THR A 187 19.61 -0.85 -2.43
N ALA A 188 19.32 -0.80 -1.15
CA ALA A 188 17.98 -0.49 -0.65
C ALA A 188 17.54 0.94 -0.97
N GLU A 189 18.46 1.92 -0.83
CA GLU A 189 18.19 3.31 -1.22
C GLU A 189 17.96 3.44 -2.73
N LEU A 190 18.76 2.75 -3.55
CA LEU A 190 18.55 2.70 -4.99
C LEU A 190 17.16 2.15 -5.35
N ALA A 191 16.78 1.03 -4.72
CA ALA A 191 15.46 0.42 -4.90
C ALA A 191 14.33 1.38 -4.46
N ALA A 192 14.47 2.04 -3.31
CA ALA A 192 13.50 3.00 -2.82
C ALA A 192 13.32 4.19 -3.77
N ILE A 193 14.42 4.69 -4.36
CA ILE A 193 14.38 5.77 -5.35
C ILE A 193 13.66 5.32 -6.63
N PHE A 194 13.97 4.15 -7.17
CA PHE A 194 13.28 3.62 -8.36
C PHE A 194 11.80 3.32 -8.11
N LEU A 195 11.42 2.96 -6.87
CA LEU A 195 10.02 2.70 -6.52
C LEU A 195 9.20 3.97 -6.32
N LYS A 196 9.75 4.98 -5.61
CA LYS A 196 8.94 6.15 -5.22
C LYS A 196 9.72 7.48 -5.19
N GLY A 197 11.00 7.48 -5.50
CA GLY A 197 11.85 8.68 -5.47
C GLY A 197 12.27 9.08 -4.04
N PRO A 198 12.16 10.37 -3.66
CA PRO A 198 12.76 10.94 -2.45
C PRO A 198 12.32 10.39 -1.08
N PRO A 199 11.12 9.83 -0.87
CA PRO A 199 10.65 9.42 0.46
C PRO A 199 11.56 8.43 1.21
N GLY A 200 12.16 7.43 0.51
CA GLY A 200 13.11 6.50 1.13
C GLY A 200 14.34 7.21 1.69
N PRO A 201 15.13 7.89 0.85
CA PRO A 201 16.28 8.69 1.30
C PRO A 201 15.95 9.73 2.36
N ALA A 202 14.80 10.40 2.29
CA ALA A 202 14.39 11.38 3.27
C ALA A 202 14.23 10.76 4.66
N LEU A 203 13.64 9.56 4.77
CA LEU A 203 13.51 8.83 6.04
C LEU A 203 14.88 8.46 6.62
N VAL A 204 15.78 7.97 5.80
CA VAL A 204 17.14 7.60 6.20
C VAL A 204 17.93 8.83 6.67
N ILE A 205 17.87 9.92 5.93
CA ILE A 205 18.53 11.19 6.31
C ILE A 205 17.98 11.71 7.65
N ALA A 206 16.66 11.71 7.84
CA ALA A 206 16.03 12.14 9.08
C ALA A 206 16.49 11.30 10.28
N THR A 207 16.55 9.96 10.11
CA THR A 207 17.02 9.02 11.13
C THR A 207 18.49 9.24 11.46
N ALA A 208 19.36 9.29 10.44
CA ALA A 208 20.80 9.49 10.60
C ALA A 208 21.14 10.83 11.23
N ALA A 209 20.47 11.90 10.80
CA ALA A 209 20.64 13.24 11.37
C ALA A 209 20.23 13.27 12.84
N SER A 210 19.06 12.69 13.18
CA SER A 210 18.57 12.65 14.56
C SER A 210 19.53 11.92 15.50
N LEU A 211 20.06 10.76 15.08
CA LEU A 211 21.05 10.01 15.85
C LEU A 211 22.34 10.79 16.01
N SER A 212 22.86 11.36 14.92
CA SER A 212 24.13 12.08 14.93
C SER A 212 24.07 13.36 15.75
N ILE A 213 22.93 14.08 15.73
CA ILE A 213 22.70 15.26 16.55
C ILE A 213 22.59 14.87 18.03
N ALA A 214 21.82 13.81 18.35
CA ALA A 214 21.62 13.35 19.72
C ALA A 214 22.92 12.82 20.36
N ASP A 215 23.80 12.21 19.58
CA ASP A 215 25.10 11.69 20.06
C ASP A 215 26.25 12.71 19.93
N GLY A 216 26.05 13.83 19.22
CA GLY A 216 27.11 14.78 18.89
C GLY A 216 28.20 14.20 17.97
N GLU A 217 27.91 13.11 17.26
CA GLU A 217 28.92 12.38 16.50
C GLU A 217 28.36 11.88 15.15
N TRP A 218 29.13 12.14 14.06
CA TRP A 218 28.80 11.72 12.68
C TRP A 218 29.74 10.62 12.16
N ARG A 219 30.78 10.28 12.91
CA ARG A 219 31.83 9.35 12.43
C ARG A 219 31.32 7.94 12.18
N TRP A 220 30.27 7.51 12.87
CA TRP A 220 29.66 6.20 12.68
C TRP A 220 29.14 5.96 11.26
N LEU A 221 28.74 7.03 10.56
CA LEU A 221 28.32 6.97 9.15
C LEU A 221 29.44 6.55 8.20
N ARG A 222 30.72 6.70 8.57
CA ARG A 222 31.86 6.29 7.74
C ARG A 222 31.83 4.81 7.41
N GLY A 223 31.24 3.96 8.28
CA GLY A 223 31.06 2.54 8.04
C GLY A 223 30.14 2.19 6.88
N LEU A 224 29.31 3.16 6.43
CA LEU A 224 28.47 3.03 5.24
C LEU A 224 29.13 3.57 3.95
N TYR A 225 30.38 4.01 4.04
CA TYR A 225 31.15 4.56 2.90
C TYR A 225 30.36 5.63 2.12
N PRO A 226 29.90 6.75 2.76
CA PRO A 226 28.90 7.63 2.18
C PRO A 226 29.33 8.24 0.85
N VAL A 227 30.60 8.62 0.67
CA VAL A 227 31.07 9.19 -0.61
C VAL A 227 31.01 8.15 -1.73
N ALA A 228 31.54 6.96 -1.50
CA ALA A 228 31.52 5.89 -2.50
C ALA A 228 30.09 5.45 -2.82
N GLY A 229 29.25 5.37 -1.79
CA GLY A 229 27.85 4.99 -1.94
C GLY A 229 27.02 6.02 -2.71
N VAL A 230 27.18 7.31 -2.45
CA VAL A 230 26.53 8.37 -3.24
C VAL A 230 26.99 8.34 -4.70
N ILE A 231 28.31 8.16 -4.94
CA ILE A 231 28.82 8.01 -6.31
C ILE A 231 28.18 6.80 -6.99
N ALA A 232 28.15 5.63 -6.31
CA ALA A 232 27.53 4.42 -6.86
C ALA A 232 26.05 4.62 -7.16
N LEU A 233 25.32 5.30 -6.27
CA LEU A 233 23.90 5.65 -6.45
C LEU A 233 23.71 6.54 -7.67
N VAL A 234 24.48 7.60 -7.81
CA VAL A 234 24.43 8.53 -8.96
C VAL A 234 24.76 7.79 -10.25
N VAL A 235 25.84 7.00 -10.28
CA VAL A 235 26.22 6.20 -11.45
C VAL A 235 25.12 5.22 -11.87
N ALA A 236 24.43 4.60 -10.90
CA ALA A 236 23.34 3.65 -11.18
C ALA A 236 22.05 4.36 -11.66
N LEU A 237 21.77 5.57 -11.19
CA LEU A 237 20.56 6.34 -11.55
C LEU A 237 20.71 7.12 -12.86
N MET A 238 21.92 7.64 -13.14
CA MET A 238 22.14 8.55 -14.27
C MET A 238 21.74 7.98 -15.64
N PRO A 239 22.04 6.70 -16.00
CA PRO A 239 21.62 6.16 -17.29
C PRO A 239 20.11 6.21 -17.49
N TRP A 240 19.35 5.84 -16.45
CA TRP A 240 17.89 5.89 -16.49
C TRP A 240 17.37 7.34 -16.52
N LEU A 241 17.93 8.24 -15.71
CA LEU A 241 17.55 9.66 -15.71
C LEU A 241 17.78 10.32 -17.07
N ILE A 242 18.92 10.06 -17.70
CA ILE A 242 19.22 10.59 -19.04
C ILE A 242 18.24 10.02 -20.07
N ALA A 243 17.94 8.71 -19.98
CA ALA A 243 17.03 8.06 -20.90
C ALA A 243 15.60 8.61 -20.78
N ILE A 244 15.07 8.74 -19.55
CA ILE A 244 13.70 9.22 -19.31
C ILE A 244 13.57 10.71 -19.67
N GLU A 245 14.56 11.55 -19.35
CA GLU A 245 14.54 12.97 -19.73
C GLU A 245 14.52 13.15 -21.25
N ARG A 246 15.27 12.31 -21.99
CA ARG A 246 15.23 12.33 -23.46
C ARG A 246 13.90 11.82 -24.01
N ALA A 247 13.35 10.76 -23.42
CA ALA A 247 12.07 10.18 -23.84
C ALA A 247 10.87 11.11 -23.57
N THR A 248 10.99 12.01 -22.59
CA THR A 248 9.93 12.93 -22.17
C THR A 248 10.21 14.41 -22.51
N ASP A 249 11.19 14.69 -23.39
CA ASP A 249 11.60 16.05 -23.77
C ASP A 249 11.83 16.99 -22.56
N GLY A 250 12.48 16.48 -21.51
CA GLY A 250 12.74 17.22 -20.26
C GLY A 250 11.55 17.28 -19.30
N GLY A 251 10.47 16.57 -19.58
CA GLY A 251 9.23 16.63 -18.80
C GLY A 251 9.23 15.84 -17.50
N PHE A 252 10.12 14.83 -17.35
CA PHE A 252 10.09 13.96 -16.16
C PHE A 252 10.51 14.69 -14.89
N LEU A 253 11.69 15.34 -14.85
CA LEU A 253 12.15 16.06 -13.65
C LEU A 253 11.24 17.24 -13.30
N ALA A 254 10.78 17.97 -14.32
CA ALA A 254 9.82 19.07 -14.13
C ALA A 254 8.50 18.57 -13.49
N GLY A 255 7.99 17.45 -13.96
CA GLY A 255 6.77 16.81 -13.42
C GLY A 255 6.98 16.23 -12.03
N ALA A 256 8.03 15.41 -11.83
CA ALA A 256 8.27 14.70 -10.58
C ALA A 256 8.69 15.63 -9.43
N LEU A 257 9.57 16.60 -9.67
CA LEU A 257 10.03 17.52 -8.63
C LEU A 257 9.11 18.74 -8.46
N GLY A 258 8.67 19.35 -9.58
CA GLY A 258 7.87 20.57 -9.54
C GLY A 258 6.40 20.29 -9.21
N GLN A 259 5.74 19.45 -10.01
CA GLN A 259 4.28 19.24 -9.88
C GLN A 259 3.91 18.20 -8.81
N ASP A 260 4.72 17.17 -8.59
CA ASP A 260 4.37 16.14 -7.60
C ASP A 260 4.96 16.43 -6.22
N LEU A 261 6.28 16.59 -6.08
CA LEU A 261 6.92 16.75 -4.78
C LEU A 261 6.69 18.13 -4.17
N LEU A 262 7.02 19.21 -4.88
CA LEU A 262 6.96 20.58 -4.34
C LEU A 262 5.53 20.97 -3.99
N MET A 263 4.56 20.66 -4.86
CA MET A 263 3.16 20.99 -4.62
C MET A 263 2.56 20.23 -3.42
N LYS A 264 2.98 18.99 -3.15
CA LYS A 264 2.55 18.24 -1.95
C LYS A 264 3.11 18.82 -0.64
N LEU A 265 4.29 19.46 -0.70
CA LEU A 265 4.90 20.10 0.46
C LEU A 265 4.28 21.48 0.77
N ILE A 266 3.82 22.22 -0.25
CA ILE A 266 3.32 23.59 -0.10
C ILE A 266 1.80 23.62 0.14
N GLY A 267 1.05 22.68 -0.40
CA GLY A 267 -0.42 22.69 -0.29
C GLY A 267 -1.05 21.30 -0.34
N ALA A 268 -2.30 21.20 0.13
CA ALA A 268 -3.10 19.99 0.00
C ALA A 268 -3.51 19.78 -1.46
N GLN A 269 -3.12 18.66 -2.07
CA GLN A 269 -3.54 18.28 -3.42
C GLN A 269 -4.76 17.36 -3.40
N GLU A 270 -5.59 17.44 -4.42
CA GLU A 270 -6.73 16.54 -4.69
C GLU A 270 -7.69 16.36 -3.48
N SER A 271 -7.94 17.40 -2.68
CA SER A 271 -8.79 17.36 -1.47
C SER A 271 -8.27 16.44 -0.36
N HIS A 272 -7.01 16.01 -0.35
CA HIS A 272 -6.42 15.12 0.65
C HIS A 272 -5.80 15.87 1.85
N GLY A 273 -6.23 17.09 2.13
CA GLY A 273 -5.84 17.82 3.33
C GLY A 273 -6.48 17.21 4.58
N ALA A 274 -5.70 17.02 5.65
CA ALA A 274 -6.19 16.62 6.94
C ALA A 274 -5.45 17.37 8.06
N PRO A 275 -6.11 17.62 9.21
CA PRO A 275 -5.49 18.37 10.31
C PRO A 275 -4.27 17.64 10.90
N PRO A 276 -3.39 18.34 11.62
CA PRO A 276 -2.35 17.70 12.43
C PRO A 276 -2.93 16.61 13.33
N PHE A 277 -2.12 15.63 13.69
CA PHE A 277 -2.48 14.43 14.47
C PHE A 277 -3.41 13.42 13.77
N SER A 278 -3.74 13.64 12.50
CA SER A 278 -4.54 12.68 11.72
C SER A 278 -3.87 11.32 11.60
N TYR A 279 -2.55 11.28 11.43
CA TYR A 279 -1.82 10.02 11.38
C TYR A 279 -1.80 9.27 12.69
N LEU A 280 -1.89 9.96 13.83
CA LEU A 280 -1.97 9.32 15.14
C LEU A 280 -3.28 8.51 15.28
N LEU A 281 -4.39 9.09 14.82
CA LEU A 281 -5.68 8.39 14.78
C LEU A 281 -5.69 7.30 13.73
N LEU A 282 -5.12 7.58 12.57
CA LEU A 282 -5.05 6.62 11.47
C LEU A 282 -4.19 5.40 11.81
N ALA A 283 -3.11 5.58 12.57
CA ALA A 283 -2.28 4.46 13.03
C ALA A 283 -3.03 3.49 13.95
N LEU A 284 -4.03 3.97 14.70
CA LEU A 284 -4.88 3.07 15.50
C LEU A 284 -5.61 2.05 14.62
N ALA A 285 -6.04 2.46 13.43
CA ALA A 285 -6.73 1.59 12.48
C ALA A 285 -5.76 0.86 11.55
N SER A 286 -4.76 1.55 10.98
CA SER A 286 -3.87 0.95 9.98
C SER A 286 -2.81 0.03 10.60
N PHE A 287 -2.36 0.26 11.84
CA PHE A 287 -1.52 -0.68 12.60
C PHE A 287 -2.33 -1.65 13.47
N TRP A 288 -3.68 -1.59 13.44
CA TRP A 288 -4.53 -2.56 14.12
C TRP A 288 -4.28 -3.98 13.59
N PRO A 289 -4.27 -5.04 14.43
CA PRO A 289 -4.51 -5.12 15.88
C PRO A 289 -3.30 -4.76 16.76
N GLY A 290 -2.09 -4.59 16.19
CA GLY A 290 -0.86 -4.27 16.91
C GLY A 290 -0.89 -2.94 17.66
N SER A 291 -1.78 -2.03 17.24
CA SER A 291 -1.95 -0.70 17.87
C SER A 291 -2.38 -0.74 19.34
N LEU A 292 -2.84 -1.88 19.85
CA LEU A 292 -3.04 -2.14 21.27
C LEU A 292 -1.77 -1.91 22.11
N LEU A 293 -0.60 -2.08 21.50
CA LEU A 293 0.71 -2.02 22.16
C LEU A 293 1.42 -0.67 22.01
N LEU A 294 0.77 0.37 21.44
CA LEU A 294 1.38 1.66 21.16
C LEU A 294 1.94 2.33 22.42
N VAL A 295 1.15 2.42 23.50
CA VAL A 295 1.58 3.09 24.73
C VAL A 295 2.70 2.34 25.45
N PRO A 296 2.60 1.01 25.66
CA PRO A 296 3.72 0.21 26.15
C PRO A 296 5.02 0.37 25.33
N ALA A 297 4.89 0.40 23.98
CA ALA A 297 6.03 0.56 23.06
C ALA A 297 6.76 1.89 23.29
N ILE A 298 6.01 3.00 23.30
CA ILE A 298 6.57 4.35 23.50
C ILE A 298 7.18 4.47 24.90
N VAL A 299 6.48 4.03 25.94
CA VAL A 299 6.96 4.10 27.34
C VAL A 299 8.26 3.31 27.51
N ARG A 300 8.33 2.10 26.92
CA ARG A 300 9.55 1.30 26.99
C ARG A 300 10.71 1.95 26.23
N GLY A 301 10.48 2.33 24.98
CA GLY A 301 11.50 2.93 24.12
C GLY A 301 12.08 4.20 24.76
N TRP A 302 11.20 5.06 25.31
CA TRP A 302 11.65 6.28 26.01
C TRP A 302 12.48 6.02 27.27
N ARG A 303 12.10 4.99 28.05
CA ARG A 303 12.85 4.59 29.25
C ARG A 303 14.20 3.94 28.93
N ARG A 304 14.40 3.48 27.71
CA ARG A 304 15.62 2.77 27.27
C ARG A 304 16.39 3.50 26.17
N LEU A 305 16.30 4.82 26.14
CA LEU A 305 17.02 5.66 25.18
C LEU A 305 18.56 5.46 25.19
N GLU A 306 19.11 4.94 26.28
CA GLU A 306 20.54 4.61 26.38
C GLU A 306 20.92 3.36 25.60
N VAL A 307 19.95 2.47 25.30
CA VAL A 307 20.18 1.28 24.50
C VAL A 307 20.21 1.66 23.03
N PRO A 308 21.30 1.40 22.30
CA PRO A 308 21.44 1.86 20.92
C PRO A 308 20.32 1.40 19.99
N ALA A 309 19.81 0.17 20.13
CA ALA A 309 18.71 -0.33 19.33
C ALA A 309 17.41 0.46 19.54
N GLU A 310 17.06 0.76 20.79
CA GLU A 310 15.87 1.54 21.15
C GLU A 310 15.97 2.98 20.67
N ARG A 311 17.13 3.60 20.87
CA ARG A 311 17.42 4.95 20.38
C ARG A 311 17.30 5.04 18.87
N PHE A 312 17.83 4.04 18.15
CA PHE A 312 17.70 3.96 16.70
C PHE A 312 16.24 3.88 16.26
N LEU A 313 15.44 2.99 16.86
CA LEU A 313 14.03 2.83 16.51
C LEU A 313 13.21 4.10 16.76
N LEU A 314 13.48 4.82 17.84
CA LEU A 314 12.85 6.11 18.11
C LEU A 314 13.33 7.21 17.15
N ALA A 315 14.60 7.22 16.78
CA ALA A 315 15.13 8.14 15.77
C ALA A 315 14.59 7.86 14.37
N TRP A 316 14.23 6.60 14.05
CA TRP A 316 13.50 6.26 12.83
C TRP A 316 12.05 6.75 12.91
N LEU A 317 11.38 6.51 14.05
CA LEU A 317 9.93 6.73 14.19
C LEU A 317 9.59 8.21 14.35
N VAL A 318 10.19 8.90 15.34
CA VAL A 318 9.69 10.19 15.81
C VAL A 318 9.90 11.34 14.81
N PRO A 319 11.11 11.58 14.27
CA PRO A 319 11.31 12.68 13.32
C PRO A 319 10.51 12.50 12.03
N ALA A 320 10.47 11.28 11.53
CA ALA A 320 9.69 10.96 10.33
C ALA A 320 8.19 11.13 10.56
N TRP A 321 7.68 10.75 11.74
CA TRP A 321 6.28 10.98 12.10
C TRP A 321 5.95 12.47 12.13
N VAL A 322 6.79 13.27 12.78
CA VAL A 322 6.62 14.74 12.85
C VAL A 322 6.63 15.35 11.45
N LEU A 323 7.56 14.94 10.60
CA LEU A 323 7.61 15.41 9.20
C LEU A 323 6.33 15.09 8.45
N LEU A 324 5.81 13.86 8.57
CA LEU A 324 4.56 13.47 7.92
C LEU A 324 3.34 14.24 8.46
N GLU A 325 3.31 14.55 9.76
CA GLU A 325 2.23 15.38 10.33
C GLU A 325 2.28 16.85 9.88
N LEU A 326 3.46 17.34 9.51
CA LEU A 326 3.63 18.71 8.99
C LEU A 326 3.24 18.83 7.51
N VAL A 327 3.32 17.74 6.73
CA VAL A 327 2.93 17.75 5.32
C VAL A 327 1.41 17.87 5.19
N PRO A 328 0.87 18.84 4.42
CA PRO A 328 -0.57 19.06 4.28
C PRO A 328 -1.31 17.89 3.65
N THR A 329 -0.74 17.27 2.61
CA THR A 329 -1.33 16.10 1.93
C THR A 329 -1.14 14.85 2.77
N LYS A 330 -2.23 14.25 3.25
CA LYS A 330 -2.21 13.08 4.13
C LYS A 330 -2.92 11.89 3.48
N LEU A 331 -2.15 10.83 3.18
CA LEU A 331 -2.67 9.56 2.69
C LEU A 331 -2.38 8.43 3.69
N PRO A 332 -3.31 7.48 3.88
CA PRO A 332 -3.18 6.43 4.90
C PRO A 332 -1.89 5.61 4.83
N HIS A 333 -1.38 5.36 3.64
CA HIS A 333 -0.19 4.56 3.41
C HIS A 333 1.15 5.30 3.65
N TYR A 334 1.15 6.61 3.88
CA TYR A 334 2.40 7.35 4.10
C TYR A 334 3.10 6.97 5.42
N VAL A 335 2.36 6.48 6.41
CA VAL A 335 2.94 6.03 7.69
C VAL A 335 3.45 4.59 7.68
N LEU A 336 3.17 3.80 6.63
CA LEU A 336 3.63 2.40 6.56
C LEU A 336 5.13 2.21 6.77
N PRO A 337 6.02 3.06 6.19
CA PRO A 337 7.45 2.95 6.40
C PRO A 337 7.91 3.05 7.86
N LEU A 338 7.05 3.52 8.77
CA LEU A 338 7.32 3.64 10.20
C LEU A 338 6.86 2.42 11.00
N PHE A 339 6.00 1.56 10.43
CA PHE A 339 5.44 0.41 11.12
C PHE A 339 6.47 -0.64 11.55
N PRO A 340 7.57 -0.90 10.81
CA PRO A 340 8.59 -1.84 11.29
C PRO A 340 9.27 -1.38 12.59
N ALA A 341 9.60 -0.09 12.71
CA ALA A 341 10.14 0.47 13.95
C ALA A 341 9.13 0.36 15.10
N LEU A 342 7.87 0.70 14.83
CA LEU A 342 6.78 0.60 15.80
C LEU A 342 6.53 -0.85 16.23
N ALA A 343 6.56 -1.80 15.29
CA ALA A 343 6.40 -3.22 15.56
C ALA A 343 7.54 -3.77 16.43
N LEU A 344 8.79 -3.37 16.18
CA LEU A 344 9.96 -3.77 16.97
C LEU A 344 9.89 -3.20 18.40
N LEU A 345 9.51 -1.92 18.57
CA LEU A 345 9.30 -1.32 19.89
C LEU A 345 8.15 -1.99 20.65
N ALA A 346 7.03 -2.26 19.96
CA ALA A 346 5.86 -2.93 20.52
C ALA A 346 6.17 -4.38 20.94
N ALA A 347 6.90 -5.11 20.09
CA ALA A 347 7.34 -6.48 20.37
C ALA A 347 8.27 -6.54 21.59
N ALA A 348 9.21 -5.63 21.68
CA ALA A 348 10.12 -5.55 22.82
C ALA A 348 9.36 -5.20 24.12
N ALA A 349 8.39 -4.28 24.06
CA ALA A 349 7.54 -3.96 25.20
C ALA A 349 6.67 -5.14 25.65
N LEU A 350 6.12 -5.88 24.69
CA LEU A 350 5.33 -7.07 24.96
C LEU A 350 6.18 -8.21 25.53
N ALA A 351 7.39 -8.44 24.99
CA ALA A 351 8.31 -9.46 25.47
C ALA A 351 8.74 -9.22 26.91
N ASP A 352 9.00 -7.95 27.28
CA ASP A 352 9.37 -7.53 28.63
C ASP A 352 8.17 -7.39 29.59
N GLY A 353 6.94 -7.59 29.10
CA GLY A 353 5.72 -7.48 29.90
C GLY A 353 5.45 -6.06 30.40
N VAL A 354 5.90 -5.03 29.68
CA VAL A 354 5.78 -3.62 30.09
C VAL A 354 4.31 -3.22 30.17
N ARG A 355 3.93 -2.72 31.34
CA ARG A 355 2.58 -2.16 31.60
C ARG A 355 2.72 -0.78 32.21
N PRO A 356 2.14 0.26 31.59
CA PRO A 356 2.11 1.59 32.21
C PRO A 356 1.37 1.53 33.57
N PRO A 357 1.90 2.18 34.63
CA PRO A 357 1.21 2.23 35.92
C PRO A 357 -0.17 2.87 35.78
N PRO A 358 -1.24 2.26 36.31
CA PRO A 358 -2.62 2.75 36.09
C PRO A 358 -2.86 4.19 36.52
N ALA A 359 -2.24 4.64 37.61
CA ALA A 359 -2.37 6.00 38.14
C ALA A 359 -1.59 7.05 37.34
N SER A 360 -0.65 6.63 36.45
CA SER A 360 0.16 7.55 35.65
C SER A 360 -0.61 8.08 34.44
N TRP A 361 -0.13 9.20 33.87
CA TRP A 361 -0.65 9.71 32.60
C TRP A 361 -0.56 8.67 31.48
N ALA A 362 0.53 7.88 31.45
CA ALA A 362 0.71 6.80 30.48
C ALA A 362 -0.29 5.67 30.67
N GLY A 363 -0.69 5.35 31.92
CA GLY A 363 -1.75 4.38 32.22
C GLY A 363 -3.11 4.87 31.74
N ARG A 364 -3.44 6.15 31.93
CA ARG A 364 -4.67 6.76 31.42
C ARG A 364 -4.71 6.74 29.87
N LEU A 365 -3.59 7.07 29.25
CA LEU A 365 -3.45 7.00 27.79
C LEU A 365 -3.58 5.55 27.27
N ASP A 366 -3.00 4.56 27.96
CA ASP A 366 -3.15 3.14 27.61
C ASP A 366 -4.63 2.69 27.66
N VAL A 367 -5.38 3.14 28.66
CA VAL A 367 -6.83 2.89 28.73
C VAL A 367 -7.55 3.54 27.56
N LEU A 368 -7.27 4.79 27.26
CA LEU A 368 -7.87 5.47 26.09
C LEU A 368 -7.56 4.74 24.77
N VAL A 369 -6.29 4.36 24.54
CA VAL A 369 -5.90 3.61 23.35
C VAL A 369 -6.61 2.28 23.27
N ARG A 370 -6.79 1.54 24.38
CA ARG A 370 -7.56 0.30 24.43
C ARG A 370 -9.03 0.49 24.07
N VAL A 371 -9.65 1.57 24.55
CA VAL A 371 -11.04 1.90 24.21
C VAL A 371 -11.15 2.21 22.72
N LEU A 372 -10.27 3.09 22.20
CA LEU A 372 -10.25 3.41 20.77
C LEU A 372 -9.94 2.19 19.90
N TRP A 373 -9.04 1.32 20.34
CA TRP A 373 -8.74 0.04 19.69
C TRP A 373 -9.98 -0.86 19.62
N ALA A 374 -10.76 -0.94 20.70
CA ALA A 374 -12.00 -1.71 20.73
C ALA A 374 -13.07 -1.09 19.81
N VAL A 375 -13.15 0.25 19.74
CA VAL A 375 -14.03 0.97 18.80
C VAL A 375 -13.65 0.68 17.36
N VAL A 376 -12.35 0.67 17.02
CA VAL A 376 -11.88 0.26 15.69
C VAL A 376 -12.31 -1.18 15.41
N GLY A 377 -12.08 -2.12 16.32
CA GLY A 377 -12.49 -3.53 16.16
C GLY A 377 -14.01 -3.67 15.96
N LEU A 378 -14.82 -2.93 16.71
CA LEU A 378 -16.27 -2.90 16.52
C LEU A 378 -16.63 -2.32 15.14
N GLY A 379 -15.99 -1.23 14.73
CA GLY A 379 -16.19 -0.63 13.40
C GLY A 379 -15.86 -1.62 12.27
N LEU A 380 -14.77 -2.38 12.38
CA LEU A 380 -14.41 -3.43 11.43
C LEU A 380 -15.46 -4.55 11.37
N ALA A 381 -15.98 -4.99 12.53
CA ALA A 381 -17.05 -5.98 12.58
C ALA A 381 -18.34 -5.46 11.92
N VAL A 382 -18.69 -4.19 12.18
CA VAL A 382 -19.83 -3.52 11.53
C VAL A 382 -19.63 -3.42 10.02
N LEU A 383 -18.42 -3.13 9.54
CA LEU A 383 -18.12 -3.07 8.11
C LEU A 383 -18.28 -4.43 7.42
N LEU A 384 -17.87 -5.54 8.04
CA LEU A 384 -18.04 -6.89 7.50
C LEU A 384 -19.51 -7.25 7.24
N ILE A 385 -20.44 -6.69 8.01
CA ILE A 385 -21.88 -6.93 7.89
C ILE A 385 -22.55 -5.83 7.07
N GLY A 386 -22.22 -4.58 7.33
CA GLY A 386 -22.90 -3.41 6.78
C GLY A 386 -22.58 -3.16 5.31
N LEU A 387 -21.33 -3.38 4.87
CA LEU A 387 -20.96 -3.17 3.47
C LEU A 387 -21.73 -4.08 2.51
N PRO A 388 -21.84 -5.40 2.73
CA PRO A 388 -22.64 -6.27 1.87
C PRO A 388 -24.12 -5.86 1.82
N LEU A 389 -24.71 -5.48 2.95
CA LEU A 389 -26.11 -5.02 3.01
C LEU A 389 -26.31 -3.72 2.22
N ARG A 390 -25.35 -2.80 2.30
CA ARG A 390 -25.46 -1.48 1.67
C ARG A 390 -25.17 -1.50 0.18
N PHE A 391 -24.19 -2.30 -0.26
CA PHE A 391 -23.63 -2.28 -1.61
C PHE A 391 -23.70 -3.60 -2.36
N GLY A 392 -23.86 -4.73 -1.67
CA GLY A 392 -23.97 -6.06 -2.30
C GLY A 392 -25.41 -6.58 -2.43
N GLY A 393 -26.35 -5.98 -1.70
CA GLY A 393 -27.78 -6.38 -1.74
C GLY A 393 -28.12 -7.69 -1.03
N ARG A 394 -27.16 -8.36 -0.39
CA ARG A 394 -27.32 -9.62 0.36
C ARG A 394 -26.31 -9.74 1.50
N ILE A 395 -26.64 -10.59 2.47
CA ILE A 395 -25.76 -10.85 3.62
C ILE A 395 -24.63 -11.79 3.19
N ALA A 396 -23.39 -11.43 3.52
CA ALA A 396 -22.23 -12.31 3.37
C ALA A 396 -22.06 -13.13 4.66
N ILE A 397 -22.31 -14.43 4.62
CA ILE A 397 -22.16 -15.33 5.78
C ILE A 397 -20.71 -15.26 6.32
N ALA A 398 -19.71 -15.24 5.43
CA ALA A 398 -18.32 -15.08 5.84
C ALA A 398 -18.08 -13.78 6.63
N GLY A 399 -18.77 -12.69 6.27
CA GLY A 399 -18.71 -11.42 7.01
C GLY A 399 -19.26 -11.54 8.43
N ILE A 400 -20.39 -12.24 8.62
CA ILE A 400 -20.97 -12.49 9.95
C ILE A 400 -20.01 -13.33 10.79
N LEU A 401 -19.52 -14.46 10.26
CA LEU A 401 -18.58 -15.34 10.97
C LEU A 401 -17.30 -14.60 11.34
N GLY A 402 -16.76 -13.79 10.41
CA GLY A 402 -15.60 -12.93 10.65
C GLY A 402 -15.86 -11.92 11.76
N ALA A 403 -17.00 -11.23 11.75
CA ALA A 403 -17.37 -10.25 12.76
C ALA A 403 -17.51 -10.89 14.16
N VAL A 404 -18.19 -12.04 14.27
CA VAL A 404 -18.35 -12.78 15.53
C VAL A 404 -17.00 -13.23 16.08
N LEU A 405 -16.16 -13.83 15.23
CA LEU A 405 -14.82 -14.28 15.61
C LEU A 405 -13.94 -13.10 16.04
N LEU A 406 -13.95 -12.00 15.29
CA LEU A 406 -13.21 -10.79 15.62
C LEU A 406 -13.59 -10.24 16.99
N LEU A 407 -14.89 -10.09 17.27
CA LEU A 407 -15.37 -9.56 18.56
C LEU A 407 -15.05 -10.51 19.71
N ALA A 408 -15.17 -11.83 19.51
CA ALA A 408 -14.81 -12.83 20.52
C ALA A 408 -13.30 -12.78 20.86
N LEU A 409 -12.43 -12.74 19.86
CA LEU A 409 -10.98 -12.66 20.04
C LEU A 409 -10.57 -11.32 20.68
N ALA A 410 -11.16 -10.20 20.26
CA ALA A 410 -10.91 -8.88 20.83
C ALA A 410 -11.32 -8.83 22.31
N GLY A 411 -12.52 -9.36 22.64
CA GLY A 411 -13.00 -9.49 24.01
C GLY A 411 -12.08 -10.35 24.87
N ALA A 412 -11.62 -11.50 24.34
CA ALA A 412 -10.68 -12.37 25.04
C ALA A 412 -9.35 -11.66 25.32
N LEU A 413 -8.79 -10.97 24.33
CA LEU A 413 -7.51 -10.24 24.48
C LEU A 413 -7.59 -9.13 25.54
N LEU A 414 -8.66 -8.36 25.54
CA LEU A 414 -8.89 -7.29 26.52
C LEU A 414 -9.17 -7.82 27.93
N ARG A 415 -9.93 -8.94 28.06
CA ARG A 415 -10.35 -9.52 29.34
C ARG A 415 -9.24 -10.27 30.05
N TYR A 416 -8.50 -11.11 29.31
CA TYR A 416 -7.55 -12.04 29.93
C TYR A 416 -6.12 -11.52 29.95
N ARG A 417 -5.75 -10.58 29.10
CA ARG A 417 -4.40 -9.99 28.99
C ARG A 417 -3.29 -11.06 29.05
N PRO A 418 -3.31 -12.03 28.14
CA PRO A 418 -2.44 -13.21 28.22
C PRO A 418 -0.96 -12.85 28.03
N GLY A 419 -0.08 -13.83 28.23
CA GLY A 419 1.36 -13.67 28.01
C GLY A 419 1.72 -13.42 26.54
N PRO A 420 2.98 -13.02 26.26
CA PRO A 420 3.41 -12.52 24.96
C PRO A 420 3.10 -13.42 23.77
N GLY A 421 3.32 -14.75 23.89
CA GLY A 421 3.06 -15.69 22.79
C GLY A 421 1.58 -15.78 22.43
N ILE A 422 0.70 -15.88 23.42
CA ILE A 422 -0.76 -15.94 23.20
C ILE A 422 -1.25 -14.60 22.66
N THR A 423 -0.77 -13.46 23.18
CA THR A 423 -1.09 -12.13 22.66
C THR A 423 -0.75 -12.01 21.18
N THR A 424 0.45 -12.45 20.78
CA THR A 424 0.90 -12.44 19.39
C THR A 424 0.01 -13.30 18.50
N GLY A 425 -0.34 -14.51 18.96
CA GLY A 425 -1.26 -15.40 18.24
C GLY A 425 -2.66 -14.81 18.09
N LEU A 426 -3.19 -14.16 19.13
CA LEU A 426 -4.49 -13.49 19.06
C LEU A 426 -4.49 -12.29 18.12
N ILE A 427 -3.39 -11.52 18.06
CA ILE A 427 -3.22 -10.43 17.10
C ILE A 427 -3.25 -10.96 15.65
N ALA A 428 -2.53 -12.04 15.35
CA ALA A 428 -2.61 -12.67 14.04
C ALA A 428 -4.01 -13.19 13.71
N ALA A 429 -4.66 -13.83 14.68
CA ALA A 429 -6.02 -14.36 14.54
C ALA A 429 -7.07 -13.22 14.35
N LEU A 430 -6.89 -12.07 14.99
CA LEU A 430 -7.74 -10.89 14.79
C LEU A 430 -7.62 -10.34 13.37
N SER A 431 -6.38 -10.22 12.86
CA SER A 431 -6.16 -9.80 11.47
C SER A 431 -6.80 -10.79 10.49
N PHE A 432 -6.63 -12.10 10.72
CA PHE A 432 -7.28 -13.15 9.93
C PHE A 432 -8.81 -13.05 9.98
N ALA A 433 -9.40 -12.86 11.16
CA ALA A 433 -10.85 -12.77 11.35
C ALA A 433 -11.49 -11.60 10.60
N PHE A 434 -10.73 -10.56 10.32
CA PHE A 434 -11.16 -9.45 9.48
C PHE A 434 -10.78 -9.64 8.01
N ALA A 435 -9.48 -9.80 7.71
CA ALA A 435 -8.93 -9.70 6.36
C ALA A 435 -9.46 -10.78 5.42
N VAL A 436 -9.51 -12.04 5.87
CA VAL A 436 -9.92 -13.15 5.02
C VAL A 436 -11.40 -13.12 4.65
N PRO A 437 -12.35 -12.93 5.62
CA PRO A 437 -13.76 -12.73 5.28
C PRO A 437 -13.99 -11.48 4.43
N ALA A 438 -13.28 -10.39 4.69
CA ALA A 438 -13.36 -9.19 3.87
C ALA A 438 -12.94 -9.46 2.42
N ALA A 439 -11.79 -10.11 2.23
CA ALA A 439 -11.20 -10.33 0.91
C ALA A 439 -11.95 -11.38 0.06
N LEU A 440 -12.45 -12.46 0.67
CA LEU A 440 -13.12 -13.55 -0.06
C LEU A 440 -14.64 -13.42 -0.08
N GLY A 441 -15.24 -12.91 1.00
CA GLY A 441 -16.69 -12.97 1.19
C GLY A 441 -17.40 -11.63 1.03
N VAL A 442 -16.74 -10.52 1.34
CA VAL A 442 -17.37 -9.19 1.38
C VAL A 442 -17.02 -8.38 0.14
N LEU A 443 -15.75 -8.02 -0.03
CA LEU A 443 -15.33 -7.07 -1.07
C LEU A 443 -15.71 -7.48 -2.49
N PRO A 444 -15.50 -8.74 -2.93
CA PRO A 444 -15.86 -9.14 -4.29
C PRO A 444 -17.36 -9.04 -4.61
N GLY A 445 -18.21 -9.12 -3.59
CA GLY A 445 -19.68 -9.10 -3.72
C GLY A 445 -20.31 -7.72 -3.58
N LEU A 446 -19.54 -6.63 -3.49
CA LEU A 446 -20.06 -5.26 -3.40
C LEU A 446 -20.39 -4.69 -4.79
N ASP A 447 -21.30 -5.34 -5.53
CA ASP A 447 -21.56 -5.10 -6.95
C ASP A 447 -21.84 -3.63 -7.30
N ARG A 448 -22.49 -2.89 -6.37
CA ARG A 448 -22.79 -1.46 -6.58
C ARG A 448 -21.56 -0.55 -6.48
N LEU A 449 -20.46 -1.00 -5.86
CA LEU A 449 -19.19 -0.26 -5.83
C LEU A 449 -18.32 -0.55 -7.06
N TRP A 450 -18.50 -1.73 -7.67
CA TRP A 450 -17.67 -2.17 -8.79
C TRP A 450 -18.31 -1.81 -10.13
N LEU A 451 -18.60 -0.50 -10.32
CA LEU A 451 -19.33 0.00 -11.49
C LEU A 451 -18.59 -0.31 -12.80
N SER A 452 -17.27 -0.13 -12.86
CA SER A 452 -16.44 -0.46 -14.02
C SER A 452 -16.50 -1.96 -14.36
N ARG A 453 -16.48 -2.86 -13.34
CA ARG A 453 -16.64 -4.31 -13.57
C ARG A 453 -18.02 -4.63 -14.12
N ALA A 454 -19.06 -4.01 -13.58
CA ALA A 454 -20.43 -4.22 -14.05
C ALA A 454 -20.60 -3.73 -15.50
N ALA A 455 -20.02 -2.57 -15.84
CA ALA A 455 -19.99 -2.02 -17.19
C ALA A 455 -19.21 -2.92 -18.17
N ALA A 456 -18.02 -3.38 -17.78
CA ALA A 456 -17.24 -4.32 -18.61
C ALA A 456 -17.98 -5.64 -18.83
N THR A 457 -18.70 -6.13 -17.82
CA THR A 457 -19.54 -7.33 -17.94
C THR A 457 -20.71 -7.10 -18.91
N LEU A 458 -21.31 -5.90 -18.91
CA LEU A 458 -22.37 -5.53 -19.84
C LEU A 458 -21.84 -5.49 -21.28
N VAL A 459 -20.71 -4.84 -21.52
CA VAL A 459 -20.05 -4.78 -22.83
C VAL A 459 -19.66 -6.19 -23.31
N ALA A 460 -19.14 -7.05 -22.42
CA ALA A 460 -18.78 -8.42 -22.78
C ALA A 460 -19.98 -9.30 -23.17
N LYS A 461 -21.19 -8.99 -22.67
CA LYS A 461 -22.44 -9.67 -23.07
C LYS A 461 -22.97 -9.19 -24.43
N HIS A 462 -22.62 -7.97 -24.79
CA HIS A 462 -22.99 -7.32 -26.05
C HIS A 462 -21.70 -6.78 -26.67
N PRO A 463 -20.86 -7.67 -27.22
CA PRO A 463 -19.56 -7.24 -27.74
C PRO A 463 -19.74 -6.35 -28.96
N PRO A 464 -19.01 -5.24 -29.06
CA PRO A 464 -19.00 -4.41 -30.26
C PRO A 464 -18.68 -5.25 -31.50
N ALA A 465 -19.23 -4.87 -32.64
CA ALA A 465 -18.83 -5.49 -33.91
C ALA A 465 -17.30 -5.37 -34.11
N ALA A 466 -16.70 -6.33 -34.81
CA ALA A 466 -15.26 -6.33 -35.04
C ALA A 466 -14.80 -4.99 -35.66
N GLY A 467 -13.92 -4.26 -34.98
CA GLY A 467 -13.43 -2.94 -35.38
C GLY A 467 -14.36 -1.78 -35.08
N ALA A 468 -15.53 -2.01 -34.42
CA ALA A 468 -16.39 -0.94 -33.97
C ALA A 468 -15.76 -0.18 -32.78
N LEU A 469 -15.88 1.13 -32.79
CA LEU A 469 -15.38 2.00 -31.74
C LEU A 469 -16.25 1.91 -30.48
N LEU A 470 -15.61 1.78 -29.30
CA LEU A 470 -16.28 1.92 -28.00
C LEU A 470 -15.85 3.24 -27.36
N VAL A 471 -16.83 4.06 -26.99
CA VAL A 471 -16.57 5.33 -26.29
C VAL A 471 -17.24 5.34 -24.91
N ALA A 472 -16.69 6.10 -23.96
CA ALA A 472 -17.29 6.35 -22.66
C ALA A 472 -17.53 7.86 -22.47
N VAL A 473 -18.73 8.21 -21.97
CA VAL A 473 -19.21 9.58 -21.80
C VAL A 473 -19.66 9.79 -20.37
N GLY A 474 -19.02 10.73 -19.66
CA GLY A 474 -19.39 11.13 -18.30
C GLY A 474 -19.01 10.12 -17.20
N TYR A 475 -18.21 9.12 -17.52
CA TYR A 475 -17.55 8.20 -16.58
C TYR A 475 -16.16 7.87 -17.10
N SER A 476 -15.13 8.28 -16.38
CA SER A 476 -13.72 8.23 -16.81
C SER A 476 -12.80 7.56 -15.78
N GLU A 477 -13.33 6.62 -14.99
CA GLU A 477 -12.51 5.95 -13.99
C GLU A 477 -11.46 5.03 -14.63
N PRO A 478 -10.22 5.04 -14.10
CA PRO A 478 -9.12 4.25 -14.66
C PRO A 478 -9.38 2.75 -14.72
N SER A 479 -10.19 2.22 -13.80
CA SER A 479 -10.60 0.81 -13.79
C SER A 479 -11.44 0.44 -15.02
N LEU A 480 -12.19 1.39 -15.58
CA LEU A 480 -12.93 1.16 -16.82
C LEU A 480 -11.98 0.95 -18.00
N VAL A 481 -10.96 1.82 -18.12
CA VAL A 481 -9.92 1.71 -19.17
C VAL A 481 -9.15 0.41 -19.05
N PHE A 482 -8.76 0.03 -17.82
CA PHE A 482 -8.06 -1.23 -17.58
C PHE A 482 -8.89 -2.45 -17.98
N LEU A 483 -10.21 -2.43 -17.74
CA LEU A 483 -11.10 -3.56 -18.02
C LEU A 483 -11.56 -3.64 -19.47
N LEU A 484 -11.69 -2.51 -20.17
CA LEU A 484 -12.19 -2.45 -21.55
C LEU A 484 -11.09 -2.30 -22.62
N GLY A 485 -9.88 -1.91 -22.21
CA GLY A 485 -8.73 -1.78 -23.10
C GLY A 485 -8.24 -0.33 -23.28
N THR A 486 -7.01 -0.21 -23.74
CA THR A 486 -6.31 1.08 -23.94
C THR A 486 -6.99 1.94 -24.99
N ASP A 487 -7.67 1.30 -25.99
CA ASP A 487 -8.35 1.97 -27.09
C ASP A 487 -9.71 2.60 -26.72
N LEU A 488 -10.21 2.36 -25.49
CA LEU A 488 -11.41 3.01 -25.00
C LEU A 488 -11.28 4.53 -25.04
N GLN A 489 -12.11 5.21 -25.81
CA GLN A 489 -12.10 6.67 -25.89
C GLN A 489 -12.96 7.30 -24.80
N LEU A 490 -12.33 8.11 -23.94
CA LEU A 490 -13.01 8.92 -22.94
C LEU A 490 -13.34 10.28 -23.54
N VAL A 491 -14.62 10.52 -23.85
CA VAL A 491 -15.02 11.69 -24.65
C VAL A 491 -16.18 12.47 -24.04
N THR A 492 -16.31 13.73 -24.46
CA THR A 492 -17.52 14.54 -24.18
C THR A 492 -18.68 14.08 -25.07
N PRO A 493 -19.95 14.45 -24.75
CA PRO A 493 -21.10 14.15 -25.63
C PRO A 493 -20.92 14.57 -27.09
N ARG A 494 -20.33 15.74 -27.33
CA ARG A 494 -20.02 16.23 -28.67
C ARG A 494 -18.89 15.43 -29.35
N GLY A 495 -17.88 15.05 -28.55
CA GLY A 495 -16.80 14.19 -29.01
C GLY A 495 -17.30 12.82 -29.42
N ALA A 496 -18.22 12.22 -28.65
CA ALA A 496 -18.85 10.95 -28.98
C ALA A 496 -19.59 11.00 -30.32
N ALA A 497 -20.36 12.06 -30.56
CA ALA A 497 -21.05 12.24 -31.84
C ALA A 497 -20.10 12.42 -33.03
N ALA A 498 -18.86 12.91 -32.81
CA ALA A 498 -17.85 12.96 -33.84
C ALA A 498 -17.18 11.59 -34.07
N ALA A 499 -16.82 10.92 -32.98
CA ALA A 499 -16.14 9.63 -33.01
C ALA A 499 -17.03 8.51 -33.61
N LEU A 500 -18.33 8.53 -33.29
CA LEU A 500 -19.31 7.51 -33.71
C LEU A 500 -20.02 7.85 -35.03
N ALA A 501 -19.48 8.76 -35.85
CA ALA A 501 -20.07 9.11 -37.15
C ALA A 501 -20.20 7.89 -38.10
N GLY A 502 -19.33 6.89 -37.96
CA GLY A 502 -19.39 5.62 -38.67
C GLY A 502 -20.13 4.47 -37.96
N GLY A 503 -20.78 4.76 -36.84
CA GLY A 503 -21.35 3.76 -35.95
C GLY A 503 -20.40 3.28 -34.86
N GLY A 504 -20.91 2.49 -33.91
CA GLY A 504 -20.17 1.94 -32.79
C GLY A 504 -20.97 1.89 -31.50
N GLU A 505 -20.32 1.76 -30.36
CA GLU A 505 -20.97 1.68 -29.07
C GLU A 505 -20.58 2.81 -28.13
N ALA A 506 -21.49 3.22 -27.26
CA ALA A 506 -21.26 4.24 -26.26
C ALA A 506 -21.73 3.79 -24.87
N LEU A 507 -20.85 3.87 -23.89
CA LEU A 507 -21.18 3.74 -22.49
C LEU A 507 -21.40 5.13 -21.89
N VAL A 508 -22.65 5.50 -21.58
CA VAL A 508 -23.03 6.86 -21.25
C VAL A 508 -23.59 6.95 -19.84
N SER A 509 -23.09 7.91 -19.05
CA SER A 509 -23.64 8.19 -17.74
C SER A 509 -25.01 8.88 -17.85
N ASN A 510 -25.91 8.56 -16.93
CA ASN A 510 -27.25 9.20 -16.86
C ASN A 510 -27.20 10.73 -16.76
N ARG A 511 -26.07 11.32 -16.38
CA ARG A 511 -25.88 12.78 -16.29
C ARG A 511 -25.66 13.43 -17.63
N GLU A 512 -24.98 12.72 -18.52
CA GLU A 512 -24.62 13.21 -19.84
C GLU A 512 -25.58 12.68 -20.93
N ASP A 513 -26.54 11.82 -20.58
CA ASP A 513 -27.41 11.10 -21.51
C ASP A 513 -28.22 12.03 -22.43
N ALA A 514 -28.84 13.08 -21.86
CA ALA A 514 -29.62 14.03 -22.65
C ALA A 514 -28.75 14.79 -23.67
N MET A 515 -27.55 15.24 -23.24
CA MET A 515 -26.62 15.96 -24.13
C MET A 515 -26.03 15.02 -25.18
N PHE A 516 -25.75 13.77 -24.81
CA PHE A 516 -25.28 12.73 -25.73
C PHE A 516 -26.29 12.48 -26.85
N ARG A 517 -27.55 12.18 -26.52
CA ARG A 517 -28.61 11.94 -27.50
C ARG A 517 -28.87 13.16 -28.38
N GLN A 518 -28.86 14.35 -27.81
CA GLN A 518 -29.00 15.60 -28.59
C GLN A 518 -27.86 15.78 -29.58
N ALA A 519 -26.61 15.50 -29.16
CA ALA A 519 -25.43 15.65 -30.02
C ALA A 519 -25.44 14.64 -31.18
N LEU A 520 -25.87 13.38 -30.95
CA LEU A 520 -25.98 12.36 -31.99
C LEU A 520 -27.14 12.67 -32.95
N GLY A 521 -28.32 13.05 -32.42
CA GLY A 521 -29.49 13.46 -33.23
C GLY A 521 -29.17 14.61 -34.18
N ALA A 522 -28.39 15.60 -33.74
CA ALA A 522 -27.92 16.71 -34.59
C ALA A 522 -27.06 16.27 -35.77
N ARG A 523 -26.51 15.05 -35.73
CA ARG A 523 -25.71 14.43 -36.81
C ARG A 523 -26.44 13.33 -37.57
N GLY A 524 -27.74 13.11 -37.28
CA GLY A 524 -28.51 12.07 -37.93
C GLY A 524 -28.09 10.66 -37.56
N LEU A 525 -27.61 10.44 -36.32
CA LEU A 525 -27.22 9.12 -35.82
C LEU A 525 -28.36 8.51 -34.99
N ALA A 526 -28.71 7.24 -35.28
CA ALA A 526 -29.68 6.48 -34.49
C ALA A 526 -29.00 5.93 -33.21
N VAL A 527 -29.74 5.92 -32.09
CA VAL A 527 -29.24 5.51 -30.78
C VAL A 527 -30.21 4.50 -30.17
N GLN A 528 -29.75 3.28 -29.91
CA GLN A 528 -30.55 2.25 -29.27
C GLN A 528 -29.93 1.81 -27.94
N PRO A 529 -30.68 1.85 -26.81
CA PRO A 529 -30.16 1.36 -25.53
C PRO A 529 -30.09 -0.17 -25.54
N VAL A 530 -28.94 -0.73 -25.22
CA VAL A 530 -28.66 -2.16 -25.14
C VAL A 530 -28.83 -2.68 -23.72
N GLY A 531 -28.38 -1.91 -22.72
CA GLY A 531 -28.48 -2.31 -21.32
C GLY A 531 -28.04 -1.21 -20.37
N GLN A 532 -28.29 -1.43 -19.08
CA GLN A 532 -27.96 -0.45 -18.03
C GLN A 532 -27.34 -1.12 -16.81
N VAL A 533 -26.42 -0.44 -16.17
CA VAL A 533 -25.81 -0.83 -14.88
C VAL A 533 -25.87 0.33 -13.88
N PRO A 534 -26.60 0.16 -12.76
CA PRO A 534 -26.60 1.14 -11.68
C PRO A 534 -25.43 0.89 -10.73
N GLY A 535 -24.81 1.96 -10.21
CA GLY A 535 -23.74 1.84 -9.23
C GLY A 535 -23.43 3.12 -8.50
N LEU A 536 -22.30 3.10 -7.80
CA LEU A 536 -21.71 4.24 -7.13
C LEU A 536 -20.32 4.49 -7.72
N ASP A 537 -20.11 5.68 -8.23
CA ASP A 537 -18.77 6.19 -8.46
C ASP A 537 -18.21 6.60 -7.09
N TYR A 538 -17.49 5.68 -6.46
CA TYR A 538 -16.98 5.89 -5.11
C TYR A 538 -15.79 6.87 -5.05
N SER A 539 -15.18 7.19 -6.19
CA SER A 539 -14.11 8.18 -6.28
C SER A 539 -14.62 9.60 -5.96
N ASN A 540 -15.87 9.89 -6.28
CA ASN A 540 -16.53 11.18 -6.02
C ASN A 540 -17.81 11.06 -5.17
N GLY A 541 -18.20 9.83 -4.77
CA GLY A 541 -19.37 9.56 -3.93
C GLY A 541 -20.71 9.66 -4.67
N GLN A 542 -20.74 9.64 -6.01
CA GLN A 542 -21.93 9.91 -6.81
C GLN A 542 -22.62 8.63 -7.25
N ARG A 543 -23.95 8.56 -7.05
CA ARG A 543 -24.77 7.51 -7.65
C ARG A 543 -24.91 7.76 -9.15
N MET A 544 -24.72 6.71 -9.93
CA MET A 544 -24.68 6.77 -11.39
C MET A 544 -25.38 5.55 -12.01
N VAL A 545 -25.94 5.75 -13.18
CA VAL A 545 -26.38 4.67 -14.05
C VAL A 545 -25.62 4.81 -15.36
N LEU A 546 -24.92 3.77 -15.77
CA LEU A 546 -24.28 3.71 -17.09
C LEU A 546 -25.20 2.94 -18.04
N THR A 547 -25.48 3.53 -19.19
CA THR A 547 -26.28 2.92 -20.27
C THR A 547 -25.35 2.60 -21.43
N LEU A 548 -25.36 1.37 -21.89
CA LEU A 548 -24.71 0.98 -23.14
C LEU A 548 -25.67 1.25 -24.30
N TYR A 549 -25.21 1.98 -25.28
CA TYR A 549 -25.93 2.29 -26.52
C TYR A 549 -25.21 1.68 -27.71
N ASP A 550 -26.01 1.15 -28.62
CA ASP A 550 -25.60 0.90 -30.00
C ASP A 550 -25.93 2.15 -30.83
N VAL A 551 -24.98 2.59 -31.63
CA VAL A 551 -25.06 3.81 -32.46
C VAL A 551 -24.84 3.42 -33.91
N ALA A 552 -25.80 3.72 -34.74
CA ALA A 552 -25.75 3.47 -36.20
C ALA A 552 -26.03 4.75 -37.00
N PRO A 553 -25.43 4.92 -38.17
CA PRO A 553 -25.90 5.93 -39.14
C PRO A 553 -27.37 5.68 -39.50
N ASN A 554 -28.18 6.75 -39.57
CA ASN A 554 -29.59 6.66 -40.06
C ASN A 554 -29.65 6.31 -41.53
#